data_cd56e8260797f64e709617587b7c7410
#
_entry.id   cd56e8260797f64e709617587b7c7410
#
_cell.length_a   1.000
_cell.length_b   1.000
_cell.length_c   1.000
_cell.angle_alpha   90.00
_cell.angle_beta   90.00
_cell.angle_gamma   90.00
#
_symmetry.space_group_name_H-M   'P 1'
#
loop_
_entity.id
_entity.type
_entity.pdbx_description
1 polymer ?
#
loop_
_entity_poly.entity_id
_entity_poly.type
_entity_poly.pdbx_seq_one_letter_code
_entity_poly.pdbx_strand_id
1 'polypeptide(L)'
;TVMAMEYFARNNVDIAVFEVGLGGRLDSTNIISPILSVITNISKDHVALLGDTLEAIAIEKAGIIKPGVPVVIGEASHKGVRDVFLNTASENSASIVFSDCNVPFSRAMHIKNGISYHDTPFGDVVECELSGECQIKNTSTIMNAVLQLRKLGMEIPDKAVVTGLADVTHLTGLAGRW
;
A
#
# COMPACT_ATOMS: atom_id res chain seq x y z
N THR A 1 -16.68 7.01 -8.16
CA THR A 1 -16.56 6.26 -6.89
C THR A 1 -17.85 5.51 -6.59
N VAL A 2 -19.03 6.17 -6.41
CA VAL A 2 -20.30 5.53 -6.04
C VAL A 2 -20.72 4.43 -7.01
N MET A 3 -20.62 4.64 -8.32
CA MET A 3 -20.91 3.61 -9.33
C MET A 3 -20.05 2.35 -9.18
N ALA A 4 -18.75 2.51 -8.85
CA ALA A 4 -17.88 1.37 -8.61
C ALA A 4 -18.29 0.62 -7.34
N MET A 5 -18.64 1.33 -6.27
CA MET A 5 -19.11 0.72 -5.02
C MET A 5 -20.41 -0.09 -5.25
N GLU A 6 -21.35 0.49 -6.00
CA GLU A 6 -22.60 -0.20 -6.36
C GLU A 6 -22.34 -1.43 -7.24
N TYR A 7 -21.41 -1.32 -8.19
CA TYR A 7 -21.00 -2.44 -9.03
C TYR A 7 -20.39 -3.58 -8.20
N PHE A 8 -19.49 -3.28 -7.28
CA PHE A 8 -18.90 -4.28 -6.40
C PHE A 8 -19.94 -4.94 -5.49
N ALA A 9 -20.85 -4.14 -4.92
CA ALA A 9 -21.94 -4.67 -4.09
C ALA A 9 -22.87 -5.59 -4.89
N ARG A 10 -23.26 -5.22 -6.11
CA ARG A 10 -24.12 -6.05 -6.98
C ARG A 10 -23.44 -7.36 -7.42
N ASN A 11 -22.12 -7.35 -7.57
CA ASN A 11 -21.36 -8.53 -7.98
C ASN A 11 -20.88 -9.36 -6.80
N ASN A 12 -21.18 -8.97 -5.55
CA ASN A 12 -20.77 -9.65 -4.33
C ASN A 12 -19.28 -9.98 -4.31
N VAL A 13 -18.43 -9.01 -4.63
CA VAL A 13 -16.98 -9.22 -4.62
C VAL A 13 -16.49 -9.52 -3.21
N ASP A 14 -15.58 -10.48 -3.06
CA ASP A 14 -15.03 -10.86 -1.75
C ASP A 14 -14.10 -9.77 -1.20
N ILE A 15 -13.35 -9.11 -2.09
CA ILE A 15 -12.39 -8.06 -1.74
C ILE A 15 -12.47 -6.93 -2.77
N ALA A 16 -12.49 -5.69 -2.29
CA ALA A 16 -12.40 -4.50 -3.12
C ALA A 16 -11.15 -3.68 -2.73
N VAL A 17 -10.35 -3.32 -3.72
CA VAL A 17 -9.21 -2.42 -3.55
C VAL A 17 -9.58 -1.05 -4.09
N PHE A 18 -9.54 -0.03 -3.22
CA PHE A 18 -9.85 1.35 -3.59
C PHE A 18 -8.57 2.17 -3.67
N GLU A 19 -8.30 2.74 -4.81
CA GLU A 19 -7.25 3.73 -4.98
C GLU A 19 -7.80 5.13 -4.74
N VAL A 20 -7.13 5.88 -3.87
CA VAL A 20 -7.42 7.30 -3.61
C VAL A 20 -7.06 8.13 -4.84
N GLY A 21 -7.98 8.94 -5.32
CA GLY A 21 -7.73 9.81 -6.47
C GLY A 21 -6.78 10.96 -6.17
N LEU A 22 -7.00 11.66 -5.03
CA LEU A 22 -6.19 12.80 -4.63
C LEU A 22 -6.18 12.98 -3.10
N GLY A 23 -4.99 13.13 -2.53
CA GLY A 23 -4.80 13.38 -1.10
C GLY A 23 -5.23 12.18 -0.26
N GLY A 24 -6.41 12.21 0.29
CA GLY A 24 -7.00 11.13 1.10
C GLY A 24 -8.18 11.62 1.94
N ARG A 25 -7.95 12.59 2.82
CA ARG A 25 -8.93 13.09 3.79
C ARG A 25 -10.26 13.51 3.16
N LEU A 26 -10.23 14.25 2.06
CA LEU A 26 -11.39 14.76 1.34
C LEU A 26 -11.71 13.98 0.06
N ASP A 27 -11.00 12.89 -0.20
CA ASP A 27 -11.25 12.08 -1.39
C ASP A 27 -12.59 11.35 -1.30
N SER A 28 -13.26 11.21 -2.42
CA SER A 28 -14.56 10.53 -2.51
C SER A 28 -14.50 9.05 -2.12
N THR A 29 -13.33 8.41 -2.16
CA THR A 29 -13.14 7.05 -1.68
C THR A 29 -13.09 6.95 -0.16
N ASN A 30 -12.87 8.07 0.55
CA ASN A 30 -12.71 8.07 2.00
C ASN A 30 -14.02 7.84 2.80
N ILE A 31 -15.12 7.62 2.11
CA ILE A 31 -16.41 7.21 2.72
C ILE A 31 -16.38 5.76 3.22
N ILE A 32 -15.46 4.93 2.74
CA ILE A 32 -15.38 3.52 3.13
C ILE A 32 -14.81 3.33 4.54
N SER A 33 -15.13 2.17 5.13
CA SER A 33 -14.45 1.63 6.31
C SER A 33 -13.58 0.45 5.86
N PRO A 34 -12.30 0.65 5.58
CA PRO A 34 -11.43 -0.41 5.07
C PRO A 34 -11.04 -1.38 6.18
N ILE A 35 -10.58 -2.59 5.80
CA ILE A 35 -9.94 -3.53 6.72
C ILE A 35 -8.45 -3.25 6.91
N LEU A 36 -7.85 -2.56 5.93
CA LEU A 36 -6.46 -2.13 5.94
C LEU A 36 -6.33 -0.84 5.13
N SER A 37 -5.62 0.15 5.65
CA SER A 37 -5.20 1.33 4.89
C SER A 37 -3.73 1.20 4.48
N VAL A 38 -3.39 1.66 3.27
CA VAL A 38 -2.01 1.66 2.77
C VAL A 38 -1.69 3.04 2.20
N ILE A 39 -0.57 3.62 2.65
CA ILE A 39 -0.03 4.88 2.12
C ILE A 39 1.36 4.59 1.57
N THR A 40 1.54 4.68 0.26
CA THR A 40 2.74 4.21 -0.42
C THR A 40 3.96 5.08 -0.15
N ASN A 41 3.83 6.38 -0.40
CA ASN A 41 4.90 7.36 -0.17
C ASN A 41 4.35 8.78 -0.03
N ILE A 42 5.21 9.69 0.42
CA ILE A 42 4.96 11.13 0.41
C ILE A 42 5.99 11.79 -0.50
N SER A 43 5.50 12.45 -1.52
CA SER A 43 6.28 13.28 -2.44
C SER A 43 5.57 14.61 -2.71
N LYS A 44 6.32 15.60 -3.16
CA LYS A 44 5.73 16.88 -3.57
C LYS A 44 5.00 16.71 -4.91
N ASP A 45 3.78 16.22 -4.83
CA ASP A 45 2.85 16.08 -5.95
C ASP A 45 1.56 16.83 -5.61
N HIS A 46 0.92 17.41 -6.63
CA HIS A 46 -0.31 18.20 -6.47
C HIS A 46 -0.23 19.30 -5.40
N VAL A 47 0.92 19.98 -5.28
CA VAL A 47 1.25 20.97 -4.22
C VAL A 47 0.19 22.06 -4.12
N ALA A 48 -0.35 22.49 -5.26
CA ALA A 48 -1.39 23.53 -5.32
C ALA A 48 -2.69 23.16 -4.56
N LEU A 49 -2.95 21.87 -4.32
CA LEU A 49 -4.15 21.38 -3.67
C LEU A 49 -3.87 20.76 -2.29
N LEU A 50 -2.71 20.14 -2.12
CA LEU A 50 -2.36 19.39 -0.90
C LEU A 50 -1.45 20.16 0.06
N GLY A 51 -0.90 21.32 -0.37
CA GLY A 51 0.01 22.15 0.41
C GLY A 51 1.47 22.02 0.00
N ASP A 52 2.31 22.95 0.47
CA ASP A 52 3.69 23.16 0.00
C ASP A 52 4.71 22.31 0.77
N THR A 53 4.33 21.70 1.87
CA THR A 53 5.22 20.91 2.72
C THR A 53 4.87 19.42 2.67
N LEU A 54 5.87 18.57 2.91
CA LEU A 54 5.66 17.13 2.99
C LEU A 54 4.71 16.77 4.13
N GLU A 55 4.75 17.52 5.23
CA GLU A 55 3.87 17.34 6.38
C GLU A 55 2.40 17.66 6.03
N ALA A 56 2.14 18.73 5.27
CA ALA A 56 0.79 19.07 4.84
C ALA A 56 0.22 17.96 3.93
N ILE A 57 1.01 17.47 2.99
CA ILE A 57 0.64 16.34 2.13
C ILE A 57 0.41 15.07 2.96
N ALA A 58 1.25 14.82 3.98
CA ALA A 58 1.10 13.69 4.88
C ALA A 58 -0.20 13.77 5.69
N ILE A 59 -0.59 14.95 6.16
CA ILE A 59 -1.87 15.16 6.89
C ILE A 59 -3.06 14.79 5.99
N GLU A 60 -3.06 15.24 4.73
CA GLU A 60 -4.14 14.90 3.80
C GLU A 60 -4.20 13.39 3.52
N LYS A 61 -3.05 12.73 3.33
CA LYS A 61 -3.02 11.28 3.12
C LYS A 61 -3.35 10.49 4.40
N ALA A 62 -2.94 10.96 5.56
CA ALA A 62 -3.26 10.36 6.85
C ALA A 62 -4.77 10.34 7.15
N GLY A 63 -5.56 11.17 6.45
CA GLY A 63 -7.02 11.18 6.57
C GLY A 63 -7.72 9.86 6.18
N ILE A 64 -7.00 8.90 5.57
CA ILE A 64 -7.54 7.55 5.32
C ILE A 64 -7.28 6.57 6.47
N ILE A 65 -6.55 6.98 7.52
CA ILE A 65 -6.36 6.17 8.73
C ILE A 65 -7.64 6.22 9.53
N LYS A 66 -8.25 5.06 9.75
CA LYS A 66 -9.56 4.94 10.41
C LYS A 66 -9.44 4.35 11.82
N PRO A 67 -10.39 4.64 12.71
CA PRO A 67 -10.39 4.11 14.07
C PRO A 67 -10.27 2.60 14.13
N GLY A 68 -9.23 2.10 14.82
CA GLY A 68 -8.97 0.68 15.00
C GLY A 68 -8.49 -0.08 13.75
N VAL A 69 -8.38 0.58 12.59
CA VAL A 69 -7.97 -0.06 11.33
C VAL A 69 -6.44 0.02 11.17
N PRO A 70 -5.75 -1.10 10.96
CA PRO A 70 -4.31 -1.10 10.71
C PRO A 70 -3.94 -0.26 9.50
N VAL A 71 -2.75 0.36 9.55
CA VAL A 71 -2.19 1.10 8.42
C VAL A 71 -0.75 0.68 8.12
N VAL A 72 -0.46 0.52 6.83
CA VAL A 72 0.90 0.30 6.32
C VAL A 72 1.35 1.56 5.60
N ILE A 73 2.51 2.07 6.02
CA ILE A 73 3.18 3.21 5.39
C ILE A 73 4.38 2.67 4.63
N GLY A 74 4.44 2.89 3.33
CA GLY A 74 5.53 2.43 2.48
C GLY A 74 6.82 3.17 2.77
N GLU A 75 6.80 4.49 2.69
CA GLU A 75 7.98 5.33 2.87
C GLU A 75 7.65 6.61 3.67
N ALA A 76 8.36 6.80 4.78
CA ALA A 76 8.24 7.99 5.63
C ALA A 76 9.59 8.34 6.26
N SER A 77 10.62 8.52 5.45
CA SER A 77 11.99 8.82 5.90
C SER A 77 12.13 10.21 6.53
N HIS A 78 11.27 11.17 6.13
CA HIS A 78 11.27 12.51 6.72
C HIS A 78 10.60 12.49 8.11
N LYS A 79 11.32 13.00 9.14
CA LYS A 79 10.85 12.95 10.53
C LYS A 79 9.46 13.56 10.71
N GLY A 80 9.21 14.77 10.18
CA GLY A 80 7.91 15.44 10.32
C GLY A 80 6.75 14.64 9.70
N VAL A 81 6.98 14.01 8.54
CA VAL A 81 6.01 13.11 7.90
C VAL A 81 5.72 11.89 8.79
N ARG A 82 6.77 11.30 9.35
CA ARG A 82 6.64 10.14 10.24
C ARG A 82 5.85 10.47 11.50
N ASP A 83 6.14 11.63 12.09
CA ASP A 83 5.44 12.11 13.28
C ASP A 83 3.94 12.33 13.00
N VAL A 84 3.57 12.87 11.82
CA VAL A 84 2.17 12.99 11.39
C VAL A 84 1.47 11.64 11.39
N PHE A 85 2.05 10.62 10.78
CA PHE A 85 1.44 9.29 10.72
C PHE A 85 1.34 8.61 12.08
N LEU A 86 2.38 8.73 12.92
CA LEU A 86 2.36 8.19 14.28
C LEU A 86 1.27 8.83 15.13
N ASN A 87 1.15 10.15 15.10
CA ASN A 87 0.13 10.88 15.86
C ASN A 87 -1.28 10.50 15.37
N THR A 88 -1.52 10.53 14.05
CA THR A 88 -2.84 10.18 13.50
C THR A 88 -3.20 8.72 13.80
N ALA A 89 -2.26 7.78 13.70
CA ALA A 89 -2.51 6.39 14.06
C ALA A 89 -2.83 6.23 15.56
N SER A 90 -2.10 6.93 16.42
CA SER A 90 -2.36 6.94 17.88
C SER A 90 -3.74 7.50 18.21
N GLU A 91 -4.12 8.63 17.62
CA GLU A 91 -5.46 9.24 17.80
C GLU A 91 -6.59 8.32 17.37
N ASN A 92 -6.35 7.49 16.35
CA ASN A 92 -7.32 6.52 15.85
C ASN A 92 -7.18 5.13 16.50
N SER A 93 -6.30 4.93 17.47
CA SER A 93 -5.99 3.61 18.05
C SER A 93 -5.67 2.57 16.95
N ALA A 94 -5.08 3.00 15.84
CA ALA A 94 -4.71 2.20 14.70
C ALA A 94 -3.28 1.65 14.85
N SER A 95 -3.09 0.37 14.60
CA SER A 95 -1.73 -0.17 14.51
C SER A 95 -1.06 0.29 13.22
N ILE A 96 0.22 0.67 13.31
CA ILE A 96 0.97 1.21 12.18
C ILE A 96 2.23 0.40 11.91
N VAL A 97 2.51 0.15 10.64
CA VAL A 97 3.75 -0.48 10.16
C VAL A 97 4.40 0.41 9.11
N PHE A 98 5.67 0.71 9.30
CA PHE A 98 6.50 1.42 8.33
C PHE A 98 7.35 0.41 7.55
N SER A 99 7.10 0.28 6.25
CA SER A 99 7.77 -0.69 5.38
C SER A 99 9.23 -0.35 5.11
N ASP A 100 9.60 0.92 5.21
CA ASP A 100 10.98 1.39 5.12
C ASP A 100 11.86 0.97 6.31
N CYS A 101 11.24 0.62 7.44
CA CYS A 101 11.90 0.10 8.63
C CYS A 101 11.67 -1.41 8.85
N ASN A 102 10.72 -2.00 8.17
CA ASN A 102 10.33 -3.40 8.27
C ASN A 102 10.40 -4.05 6.89
N VAL A 103 11.61 -4.07 6.31
CA VAL A 103 11.82 -4.65 4.97
C VAL A 103 11.70 -6.17 5.07
N PRO A 104 10.73 -6.80 4.37
CA PRO A 104 10.44 -8.22 4.52
C PRO A 104 11.26 -9.12 3.57
N PHE A 105 12.49 -8.76 3.30
CA PHE A 105 13.46 -9.53 2.51
C PHE A 105 14.88 -9.07 2.83
N SER A 106 15.83 -9.96 2.67
CA SER A 106 17.25 -9.65 2.93
C SER A 106 17.93 -8.91 1.79
N ARG A 107 17.49 -9.19 0.55
CA ARG A 107 18.09 -8.66 -0.67
C ARG A 107 17.08 -8.57 -1.81
N ALA A 108 17.17 -7.51 -2.62
CA ALA A 108 16.50 -7.38 -3.89
C ALA A 108 17.52 -7.26 -5.02
N MET A 109 17.30 -7.92 -6.15
CA MET A 109 18.19 -7.93 -7.30
C MET A 109 17.41 -7.77 -8.59
N HIS A 110 17.86 -6.87 -9.47
CA HIS A 110 17.31 -6.79 -10.82
C HIS A 110 17.67 -8.05 -11.61
N ILE A 111 16.68 -8.63 -12.27
CA ILE A 111 16.80 -9.76 -13.18
C ILE A 111 16.32 -9.34 -14.56
N LYS A 112 16.46 -10.21 -15.57
CA LYS A 112 16.10 -9.87 -16.96
C LYS A 112 14.68 -9.35 -17.12
N ASN A 113 13.72 -9.90 -16.38
CA ASN A 113 12.31 -9.56 -16.47
C ASN A 113 11.72 -9.22 -15.11
N GLY A 114 12.31 -8.26 -14.38
CA GLY A 114 11.76 -7.84 -13.09
C GLY A 114 12.80 -7.74 -11.98
N ILE A 115 12.37 -8.09 -10.77
CA ILE A 115 13.19 -8.05 -9.55
C ILE A 115 12.98 -9.35 -8.78
N SER A 116 14.06 -9.98 -8.31
CA SER A 116 14.01 -11.08 -7.36
C SER A 116 14.26 -10.60 -5.94
N TYR A 117 13.48 -11.10 -5.01
CA TYR A 117 13.55 -10.82 -3.56
C TYR A 117 13.92 -12.11 -2.83
N HIS A 118 14.90 -12.05 -1.94
CA HIS A 118 15.44 -13.20 -1.24
C HIS A 118 15.10 -13.20 0.25
N ASP A 119 14.97 -14.39 0.83
CA ASP A 119 14.65 -14.61 2.25
C ASP A 119 13.36 -13.86 2.66
N THR A 120 12.30 -14.08 1.91
CA THR A 120 11.00 -13.45 2.15
C THR A 120 10.12 -14.32 3.05
N PRO A 121 9.08 -13.74 3.71
CA PRO A 121 8.08 -14.52 4.44
C PRO A 121 7.22 -15.44 3.56
N PHE A 122 7.36 -15.37 2.25
CA PHE A 122 6.54 -16.07 1.26
C PHE A 122 7.32 -17.11 0.44
N GLY A 123 8.63 -17.24 0.70
CA GLY A 123 9.54 -18.18 0.06
C GLY A 123 10.97 -17.65 -0.01
N ASP A 124 11.93 -18.55 -0.21
CA ASP A 124 13.36 -18.21 -0.26
C ASP A 124 13.68 -17.21 -1.37
N VAL A 125 13.00 -17.34 -2.51
CA VAL A 125 13.07 -16.41 -3.62
C VAL A 125 11.67 -16.12 -4.15
N VAL A 126 11.32 -14.85 -4.23
CA VAL A 126 10.05 -14.35 -4.82
C VAL A 126 10.41 -13.39 -5.95
N GLU A 127 9.88 -13.63 -7.13
CA GLU A 127 10.08 -12.75 -8.28
C GLU A 127 8.88 -11.83 -8.47
N CYS A 128 9.14 -10.58 -8.87
CA CYS A 128 8.14 -9.62 -9.29
C CYS A 128 8.46 -9.19 -10.73
N GLU A 129 7.49 -9.29 -11.63
CA GLU A 129 7.68 -8.92 -13.03
C GLU A 129 7.85 -7.41 -13.24
N LEU A 130 7.34 -6.60 -12.32
CA LEU A 130 7.49 -5.15 -12.38
C LEU A 130 8.92 -4.75 -12.05
N SER A 131 9.54 -3.99 -12.92
CA SER A 131 10.90 -3.50 -12.81
C SER A 131 10.94 -1.99 -12.53
N GLY A 132 12.08 -1.51 -12.02
CA GLY A 132 12.29 -0.10 -11.65
C GLY A 132 12.54 0.06 -10.17
N GLU A 133 13.33 1.08 -9.82
CA GLU A 133 13.80 1.31 -8.44
C GLU A 133 12.66 1.47 -7.43
N CYS A 134 11.55 2.11 -7.83
CA CYS A 134 10.39 2.28 -6.97
C CYS A 134 9.72 0.94 -6.60
N GLN A 135 9.88 -0.10 -7.42
CA GLN A 135 9.22 -1.38 -7.18
C GLN A 135 9.81 -2.15 -5.99
N ILE A 136 11.08 -1.90 -5.66
CA ILE A 136 11.67 -2.48 -4.44
C ILE A 136 10.91 -2.00 -3.20
N LYS A 137 10.63 -0.71 -3.13
CA LYS A 137 9.86 -0.10 -2.02
C LYS A 137 8.38 -0.50 -2.07
N ASN A 138 7.79 -0.51 -3.26
CA ASN A 138 6.40 -0.92 -3.45
C ASN A 138 6.18 -2.37 -3.03
N THR A 139 7.07 -3.28 -3.43
CA THR A 139 6.99 -4.70 -3.06
C THR A 139 7.15 -4.90 -1.55
N SER A 140 8.07 -4.15 -0.90
CA SER A 140 8.14 -4.14 0.57
C SER A 140 6.81 -3.74 1.20
N THR A 141 6.16 -2.71 0.66
CA THR A 141 4.85 -2.23 1.13
C THR A 141 3.76 -3.28 0.91
N ILE A 142 3.73 -3.92 -0.25
CA ILE A 142 2.78 -4.99 -0.59
C ILE A 142 2.95 -6.19 0.35
N MET A 143 4.18 -6.65 0.56
CA MET A 143 4.46 -7.77 1.45
C MET A 143 4.02 -7.46 2.89
N ASN A 144 4.30 -6.25 3.40
CA ASN A 144 3.82 -5.83 4.72
C ASN A 144 2.29 -5.73 4.77
N ALA A 145 1.63 -5.27 3.71
CA ALA A 145 0.17 -5.24 3.64
C ALA A 145 -0.43 -6.65 3.73
N VAL A 146 0.12 -7.61 2.98
CA VAL A 146 -0.29 -9.02 3.05
C VAL A 146 -0.08 -9.59 4.45
N LEU A 147 1.05 -9.31 5.09
CA LEU A 147 1.32 -9.75 6.46
C LEU A 147 0.31 -9.17 7.47
N GLN A 148 -0.11 -7.91 7.29
CA GLN A 148 -1.16 -7.33 8.15
C GLN A 148 -2.53 -7.99 7.87
N LEU A 149 -2.90 -8.22 6.62
CA LEU A 149 -4.14 -8.91 6.27
C LEU A 149 -4.19 -10.33 6.86
N ARG A 150 -3.08 -11.06 6.83
CA ARG A 150 -2.97 -12.38 7.50
C ARG A 150 -3.16 -12.29 9.02
N LYS A 151 -2.60 -11.26 9.67
CA LYS A 151 -2.83 -11.02 11.11
C LYS A 151 -4.29 -10.73 11.45
N LEU A 152 -5.04 -10.18 10.51
CA LEU A 152 -6.48 -9.96 10.61
C LEU A 152 -7.32 -11.21 10.31
N GLY A 153 -6.67 -12.36 10.07
CA GLY A 153 -7.33 -13.64 9.85
C GLY A 153 -7.65 -13.95 8.39
N MET A 154 -7.16 -13.15 7.43
CA MET A 154 -7.33 -13.48 6.01
C MET A 154 -6.41 -14.63 5.60
N GLU A 155 -6.98 -15.67 5.01
CA GLU A 155 -6.24 -16.79 4.46
C GLU A 155 -5.69 -16.43 3.07
N ILE A 156 -4.45 -15.97 3.02
CA ILE A 156 -3.73 -15.66 1.79
C ILE A 156 -2.55 -16.63 1.66
N PRO A 157 -2.61 -17.69 0.84
CA PRO A 157 -1.52 -18.66 0.68
C PRO A 157 -0.26 -18.00 0.10
N ASP A 158 0.94 -18.49 0.48
CA ASP A 158 2.21 -17.99 -0.07
C ASP A 158 2.22 -18.07 -1.61
N LYS A 159 1.71 -19.16 -2.16
CA LYS A 159 1.58 -19.33 -3.61
C LYS A 159 0.79 -18.20 -4.26
N ALA A 160 -0.26 -17.70 -3.64
CA ALA A 160 -1.05 -16.59 -4.18
C ALA A 160 -0.23 -15.29 -4.24
N VAL A 161 0.59 -15.02 -3.20
CA VAL A 161 1.48 -13.86 -3.17
C VAL A 161 2.56 -13.97 -4.24
N VAL A 162 3.22 -15.12 -4.32
CA VAL A 162 4.27 -15.39 -5.32
C VAL A 162 3.72 -15.25 -6.73
N THR A 163 2.58 -15.88 -7.03
CA THR A 163 1.94 -15.78 -8.37
C THR A 163 1.50 -14.35 -8.66
N GLY A 164 0.90 -13.67 -7.69
CA GLY A 164 0.42 -12.29 -7.85
C GLY A 164 1.53 -11.29 -8.15
N LEU A 165 2.73 -11.49 -7.61
CA LEU A 165 3.90 -10.64 -7.91
C LEU A 165 4.56 -11.01 -9.25
N ALA A 166 4.60 -12.29 -9.59
CA ALA A 166 5.26 -12.77 -10.79
C ALA A 166 4.46 -12.52 -12.09
N ASP A 167 3.15 -12.33 -12.01
CA ASP A 167 2.24 -12.29 -13.18
C ASP A 167 1.24 -11.12 -13.06
N VAL A 168 1.71 -9.95 -12.67
CA VAL A 168 0.85 -8.77 -12.42
C VAL A 168 0.13 -8.33 -13.69
N THR A 169 0.84 -8.22 -14.82
CA THR A 169 0.29 -7.66 -16.06
C THR A 169 -0.81 -8.53 -16.63
N HIS A 170 -0.63 -9.85 -16.63
CA HIS A 170 -1.64 -10.78 -17.13
C HIS A 170 -2.85 -10.87 -16.17
N LEU A 171 -2.61 -10.94 -14.85
CA LEU A 171 -3.68 -11.08 -13.85
C LEU A 171 -4.55 -9.82 -13.74
N THR A 172 -3.97 -8.64 -13.93
CA THR A 172 -4.66 -7.37 -13.73
C THR A 172 -5.00 -6.60 -15.00
N GLY A 173 -4.44 -7.01 -16.13
CA GLY A 173 -4.54 -6.26 -17.39
C GLY A 173 -3.75 -4.95 -17.37
N LEU A 174 -2.74 -4.81 -16.48
CA LEU A 174 -1.91 -3.62 -16.39
C LEU A 174 -1.16 -3.40 -17.72
N ALA A 175 -1.49 -2.32 -18.42
CA ALA A 175 -0.87 -1.96 -19.69
C ALA A 175 0.24 -0.89 -19.57
N GLY A 176 0.58 -0.50 -18.34
CA GLY A 176 1.55 0.54 -18.04
C GLY A 176 0.91 1.83 -17.51
N ARG A 177 1.77 2.81 -17.23
CA ARG A 177 1.36 4.14 -16.79
C ARG A 177 1.71 5.14 -17.90
N TRP A 178 0.71 5.90 -18.35
CA TRP A 178 0.83 6.94 -19.39
C TRP A 178 1.20 8.28 -18.77
#